data_bf56c91bf35c31b91de0d0f513673c4b
#
_entry.id   bf56c91bf35c31b91de0d0f513673c4b
#
_cell.length_a   1.000
_cell.length_b   1.000
_cell.length_c   1.000
_cell.angle_alpha   90.00
_cell.angle_beta   90.00
_cell.angle_gamma   90.00
#
_symmetry.space_group_name_H-M   'P 1'
#
loop_
_entity.id
_entity.type
_entity.pdbx_description
1 polymer ?
#
loop_
_entity_poly.entity_id
_entity_poly.type
_entity_poly.pdbx_seq_one_letter_code
_entity_poly.pdbx_strand_id
1 'polypeptide(L)'
;MGGIRNATGPVSAIVERRQELGISKHELARLAGVHYRTVQRMETGVQMPIWETRQKLRRVLGLPEERYFTVEQRNEIFMDLERPIWCVINQNRRVLTALHADLDDVYQDLALCAIRAIDRYDPSKSMASVKTFAMKNVEAHIKKSFAYFRCRGLGGAAARNLESGVVVSLDFMLEAGLQFAV
;
A
#
# COMPACT_ATOMS: atom_id res chain seq x y z
N MET A 1 -30.92 -30.37 7.78
CA MET A 1 -30.85 -29.72 6.46
C MET A 1 -30.29 -28.33 6.65
N GLY A 2 -28.97 -28.17 6.55
CA GLY A 2 -28.30 -26.88 6.71
C GLY A 2 -28.24 -26.15 5.38
N GLY A 3 -29.03 -25.08 5.24
CA GLY A 3 -29.08 -24.27 4.04
C GLY A 3 -27.70 -23.67 3.71
N ILE A 4 -27.20 -23.97 2.53
CA ILE A 4 -26.06 -23.31 1.91
C ILE A 4 -26.48 -21.86 1.69
N ARG A 5 -26.02 -20.96 2.54
CA ARG A 5 -26.13 -19.53 2.27
C ARG A 5 -25.19 -19.25 1.10
N ASN A 6 -25.79 -18.86 -0.02
CA ASN A 6 -25.10 -18.44 -1.23
C ASN A 6 -24.16 -17.27 -0.90
N ALA A 7 -22.92 -17.61 -0.63
CA ALA A 7 -21.85 -16.62 -0.43
C ALA A 7 -21.31 -16.23 -1.81
N THR A 8 -22.07 -15.42 -2.54
CA THR A 8 -21.55 -14.69 -3.71
C THR A 8 -20.60 -13.60 -3.18
N GLY A 9 -19.45 -14.02 -2.67
CA GLY A 9 -18.49 -13.12 -2.04
C GLY A 9 -17.05 -13.51 -2.45
N PRO A 10 -16.09 -12.66 -2.13
CA PRO A 10 -14.67 -12.83 -2.52
C PRO A 10 -14.05 -14.15 -2.04
N VAL A 11 -14.65 -14.82 -1.07
CA VAL A 11 -14.21 -16.13 -0.56
C VAL A 11 -14.67 -17.26 -1.45
N SER A 12 -15.88 -17.19 -2.02
CA SER A 12 -16.39 -18.27 -2.91
C SER A 12 -15.48 -18.49 -4.11
N ALA A 13 -15.02 -17.40 -4.73
CA ALA A 13 -14.10 -17.49 -5.87
C ALA A 13 -12.77 -18.20 -5.51
N ILE A 14 -12.25 -18.02 -4.29
CA ILE A 14 -11.05 -18.71 -3.81
C ILE A 14 -11.32 -20.20 -3.65
N VAL A 15 -12.47 -20.55 -3.05
CA VAL A 15 -12.86 -21.96 -2.81
C VAL A 15 -13.09 -22.67 -4.14
N GLU A 16 -13.89 -22.10 -5.03
CA GLU A 16 -14.19 -22.62 -6.35
C GLU A 16 -12.91 -22.85 -7.15
N ARG A 17 -12.06 -21.83 -7.25
CA ARG A 17 -10.83 -21.92 -8.03
C ARG A 17 -9.85 -22.95 -7.47
N ARG A 18 -9.75 -23.06 -6.14
CA ARG A 18 -8.95 -24.12 -5.50
C ARG A 18 -9.46 -25.51 -5.88
N GLN A 19 -10.79 -25.70 -5.84
CA GLN A 19 -11.42 -26.98 -6.20
C GLN A 19 -11.22 -27.30 -7.68
N GLU A 20 -11.39 -26.33 -8.58
CA GLU A 20 -11.13 -26.50 -10.01
C GLU A 20 -9.70 -26.95 -10.29
N LEU A 21 -8.72 -26.41 -9.57
CA LEU A 21 -7.31 -26.78 -9.70
C LEU A 21 -6.95 -28.08 -8.96
N GLY A 22 -7.88 -28.70 -8.23
CA GLY A 22 -7.64 -29.92 -7.46
C GLY A 22 -6.66 -29.72 -6.28
N ILE A 23 -6.38 -28.48 -5.88
CA ILE A 23 -5.40 -28.14 -4.83
C ILE A 23 -6.03 -28.40 -3.45
N SER A 24 -5.34 -29.13 -2.57
CA SER A 24 -5.78 -29.33 -1.20
C SER A 24 -5.66 -28.05 -0.36
N LYS A 25 -6.45 -27.95 0.74
CA LYS A 25 -6.35 -26.80 1.67
C LYS A 25 -4.95 -26.65 2.27
N HIS A 26 -4.29 -27.77 2.55
CA HIS A 26 -2.91 -27.79 3.05
C HIS A 26 -1.92 -27.24 2.03
N GLU A 27 -2.07 -27.67 0.80
CA GLU A 27 -1.19 -27.24 -0.28
C GLU A 27 -1.39 -25.76 -0.60
N LEU A 28 -2.64 -25.29 -0.68
CA LEU A 28 -2.93 -23.86 -0.85
C LEU A 28 -2.32 -23.02 0.29
N ALA A 29 -2.44 -23.48 1.53
CA ALA A 29 -1.86 -22.81 2.69
C ALA A 29 -0.33 -22.73 2.57
N ARG A 30 0.33 -23.84 2.19
CA ARG A 30 1.77 -23.92 1.97
C ARG A 30 2.25 -22.98 0.87
N LEU A 31 1.58 -23.01 -0.28
CA LEU A 31 1.93 -22.17 -1.45
C LEU A 31 1.74 -20.67 -1.16
N ALA A 32 0.70 -20.31 -0.41
CA ALA A 32 0.41 -18.94 -0.05
C ALA A 32 1.20 -18.42 1.17
N GLY A 33 1.97 -19.29 1.84
CA GLY A 33 2.71 -18.94 3.06
C GLY A 33 1.78 -18.52 4.21
N VAL A 34 0.62 -19.20 4.35
CA VAL A 34 -0.37 -18.94 5.40
C VAL A 34 -0.62 -20.20 6.22
N HIS A 35 -1.11 -20.01 7.46
CA HIS A 35 -1.39 -21.18 8.30
C HIS A 35 -2.64 -21.94 7.79
N TYR A 36 -2.60 -23.26 7.80
CA TYR A 36 -3.71 -24.13 7.34
C TYR A 36 -5.06 -23.79 8.00
N ARG A 37 -5.07 -23.54 9.32
CA ARG A 37 -6.30 -23.15 10.03
C ARG A 37 -6.95 -21.88 9.48
N THR A 38 -6.17 -20.98 8.89
CA THR A 38 -6.71 -19.76 8.26
C THR A 38 -7.52 -20.11 7.03
N VAL A 39 -7.01 -21.01 6.17
CA VAL A 39 -7.74 -21.50 4.99
C VAL A 39 -8.98 -22.29 5.43
N GLN A 40 -8.84 -23.16 6.41
CA GLN A 40 -9.95 -23.95 6.93
C GLN A 40 -11.07 -23.07 7.48
N ARG A 41 -10.76 -22.08 8.36
CA ARG A 41 -11.76 -21.17 8.95
C ARG A 41 -12.43 -20.29 7.90
N MET A 42 -11.69 -19.89 6.88
CA MET A 42 -12.22 -19.14 5.76
C MET A 42 -13.27 -19.95 4.98
N GLU A 43 -12.95 -21.20 4.61
CA GLU A 43 -13.85 -22.06 3.84
C GLU A 43 -15.07 -22.53 4.63
N THR A 44 -14.95 -22.66 5.96
CA THR A 44 -16.08 -22.98 6.85
C THR A 44 -16.92 -21.75 7.22
N GLY A 45 -16.52 -20.56 6.77
CA GLY A 45 -17.23 -19.31 7.07
C GLY A 45 -17.10 -18.84 8.53
N VAL A 46 -16.23 -19.48 9.33
CA VAL A 46 -16.03 -19.12 10.75
C VAL A 46 -15.31 -17.79 10.90
N GLN A 47 -14.38 -17.50 9.99
CA GLN A 47 -13.59 -16.28 10.05
C GLN A 47 -13.13 -15.84 8.68
N MET A 48 -13.40 -14.57 8.34
CA MET A 48 -12.85 -13.95 7.13
C MET A 48 -11.36 -13.60 7.38
N PRO A 49 -10.43 -14.05 6.53
CA PRO A 49 -9.03 -13.64 6.63
C PRO A 49 -8.86 -12.14 6.38
N ILE A 50 -7.78 -11.58 6.88
CA ILE A 50 -7.40 -10.19 6.56
C ILE A 50 -7.13 -10.04 5.07
N TRP A 51 -7.27 -8.82 4.56
CA TRP A 51 -7.14 -8.50 3.13
C TRP A 51 -5.84 -9.03 2.54
N GLU A 52 -4.68 -8.82 3.19
CA GLU A 52 -3.38 -9.30 2.73
C GLU A 52 -3.33 -10.83 2.57
N THR A 53 -3.97 -11.55 3.47
CA THR A 53 -4.05 -13.02 3.40
C THR A 53 -4.91 -13.46 2.22
N ARG A 54 -6.06 -12.80 1.99
CA ARG A 54 -6.91 -13.08 0.83
C ARG A 54 -6.16 -12.82 -0.47
N GLN A 55 -5.40 -11.73 -0.57
CA GLN A 55 -4.59 -11.42 -1.76
C GLN A 55 -3.51 -12.49 -2.03
N LYS A 56 -2.83 -12.98 -0.98
CA LYS A 56 -1.86 -14.07 -1.12
C LYS A 56 -2.52 -15.34 -1.69
N LEU A 57 -3.68 -15.72 -1.16
CA LEU A 57 -4.44 -16.88 -1.64
C LEU A 57 -4.89 -16.69 -3.10
N ARG A 58 -5.42 -15.50 -3.45
CA ARG A 58 -5.84 -15.17 -4.81
C ARG A 58 -4.68 -15.22 -5.80
N ARG A 59 -3.53 -14.69 -5.42
CA ARG A 59 -2.31 -14.68 -6.26
C ARG A 59 -1.85 -16.10 -6.59
N VAL A 60 -1.83 -17.00 -5.61
CA VAL A 60 -1.48 -18.42 -5.81
C VAL A 60 -2.45 -19.13 -6.75
N LEU A 61 -3.72 -18.76 -6.71
CA LEU A 61 -4.77 -19.36 -7.54
C LEU A 61 -4.92 -18.68 -8.92
N GLY A 62 -4.09 -17.69 -9.23
CA GLY A 62 -4.20 -16.93 -10.48
C GLY A 62 -5.48 -16.09 -10.58
N LEU A 63 -6.11 -15.77 -9.45
CA LEU A 63 -7.29 -14.90 -9.41
C LEU A 63 -6.85 -13.44 -9.42
N PRO A 64 -7.64 -12.54 -10.05
CA PRO A 64 -7.37 -11.10 -10.03
C PRO A 64 -7.39 -10.59 -8.58
N GLU A 65 -6.65 -9.51 -8.33
CA GLU A 65 -6.66 -8.87 -7.01
C GLU A 65 -8.08 -8.44 -6.63
N GLU A 66 -8.43 -8.69 -5.37
CA GLU A 66 -9.70 -8.26 -4.83
C GLU A 66 -9.67 -6.75 -4.61
N ARG A 67 -10.61 -6.05 -5.23
CA ARG A 67 -10.82 -4.61 -5.04
C ARG A 67 -12.25 -4.39 -4.60
N TYR A 68 -12.43 -3.50 -3.64
CA TYR A 68 -13.78 -3.12 -3.20
C TYR A 68 -14.46 -2.20 -4.21
N PHE A 69 -13.66 -1.36 -4.86
CA PHE A 69 -14.12 -0.41 -5.87
C PHE A 69 -13.72 -0.86 -7.28
N THR A 70 -14.57 -0.58 -8.26
CA THR A 70 -14.20 -0.67 -9.67
C THR A 70 -13.14 0.38 -10.00
N VAL A 71 -12.51 0.27 -11.17
CA VAL A 71 -11.50 1.25 -11.61
C VAL A 71 -12.11 2.64 -11.73
N GLU A 72 -13.32 2.73 -12.26
CA GLU A 72 -14.07 3.98 -12.42
C GLU A 72 -14.37 4.62 -11.06
N GLN A 73 -14.95 3.87 -10.13
CA GLN A 73 -15.23 4.33 -8.76
C GLN A 73 -13.96 4.76 -8.02
N ARG A 74 -12.86 4.01 -8.19
CA ARG A 74 -11.56 4.38 -7.63
C ARG A 74 -11.08 5.73 -8.17
N ASN A 75 -11.21 5.93 -9.49
CA ASN A 75 -10.80 7.17 -10.13
C ASN A 75 -11.65 8.35 -9.66
N GLU A 76 -12.96 8.20 -9.55
CA GLU A 76 -13.86 9.23 -8.98
C GLU A 76 -13.44 9.60 -7.54
N ILE A 77 -13.22 8.60 -6.69
CA ILE A 77 -12.77 8.83 -5.30
C ILE A 77 -11.42 9.55 -5.30
N PHE A 78 -10.50 9.16 -6.19
CA PHE A 78 -9.18 9.79 -6.29
C PHE A 78 -9.25 11.25 -6.75
N MET A 79 -10.09 11.57 -7.74
CA MET A 79 -10.29 12.95 -8.19
C MET A 79 -10.75 13.87 -7.05
N ASP A 80 -11.62 13.37 -6.16
CA ASP A 80 -12.04 14.10 -4.97
C ASP A 80 -10.91 14.32 -3.95
N LEU A 81 -9.85 13.51 -3.99
CA LEU A 81 -8.69 13.61 -3.10
C LEU A 81 -7.56 14.48 -3.66
N GLU A 82 -7.58 14.84 -4.92
CA GLU A 82 -6.52 15.63 -5.56
C GLU A 82 -6.27 16.95 -4.81
N ARG A 83 -7.32 17.73 -4.60
CA ARG A 83 -7.25 19.00 -3.87
C ARG A 83 -6.81 18.83 -2.40
N PRO A 84 -7.37 17.90 -1.61
CA PRO A 84 -6.86 17.56 -0.29
C PRO A 84 -5.37 17.18 -0.26
N ILE A 85 -4.88 16.41 -1.23
CA ILE A 85 -3.45 16.05 -1.32
C ILE A 85 -2.59 17.31 -1.50
N TRP A 86 -2.98 18.20 -2.41
CA TRP A 86 -2.30 19.49 -2.57
C TRP A 86 -2.34 20.37 -1.30
N CYS A 87 -3.43 20.32 -0.52
CA CYS A 87 -3.48 20.99 0.78
C CYS A 87 -2.41 20.44 1.74
N VAL A 88 -2.22 19.12 1.80
CA VAL A 88 -1.19 18.49 2.64
C VAL A 88 0.22 18.92 2.18
N ILE A 89 0.49 18.94 0.88
CA ILE A 89 1.77 19.42 0.32
C ILE A 89 2.02 20.88 0.71
N ASN A 90 1.03 21.74 0.52
CA ASN A 90 1.16 23.18 0.83
C ASN A 90 1.37 23.44 2.33
N GLN A 91 0.71 22.69 3.21
CA GLN A 91 0.94 22.76 4.66
C GLN A 91 2.40 22.43 5.03
N ASN A 92 3.04 21.56 4.25
CA ASN A 92 4.41 21.11 4.48
C ASN A 92 5.43 21.78 3.55
N ARG A 93 5.01 22.78 2.76
CA ARG A 93 5.82 23.40 1.69
C ARG A 93 7.18 23.91 2.19
N ARG A 94 7.23 24.54 3.37
CA ARG A 94 8.48 25.06 3.93
C ARG A 94 9.53 23.96 4.15
N VAL A 95 9.09 22.80 4.67
CA VAL A 95 9.98 21.65 4.91
C VAL A 95 10.41 21.03 3.58
N LEU A 96 9.49 20.86 2.64
CA LEU A 96 9.77 20.30 1.31
C LEU A 96 10.76 21.18 0.54
N THR A 97 10.56 22.49 0.55
CA THR A 97 11.50 23.43 -0.10
C THR A 97 12.89 23.41 0.56
N ALA A 98 12.96 23.33 1.88
CA ALA A 98 14.24 23.22 2.60
C ALA A 98 14.97 21.89 2.30
N LEU A 99 14.23 20.85 1.91
CA LEU A 99 14.76 19.56 1.49
C LEU A 99 15.04 19.50 -0.03
N HIS A 100 14.87 20.59 -0.76
CA HIS A 100 14.98 20.65 -2.22
C HIS A 100 14.13 19.58 -2.93
N ALA A 101 12.96 19.25 -2.35
CA ALA A 101 12.04 18.30 -2.92
C ALA A 101 11.25 18.94 -4.06
N ASP A 102 11.15 18.25 -5.19
CA ASP A 102 10.22 18.62 -6.26
C ASP A 102 8.79 18.35 -5.79
N LEU A 103 7.93 19.37 -5.86
CA LEU A 103 6.55 19.24 -5.37
C LEU A 103 5.69 18.33 -6.25
N ASP A 104 6.00 18.22 -7.54
CA ASP A 104 5.30 17.34 -8.45
C ASP A 104 5.66 15.87 -8.18
N ASP A 105 6.93 15.58 -7.88
CA ASP A 105 7.37 14.26 -7.44
C ASP A 105 6.70 13.86 -6.12
N VAL A 106 6.63 14.80 -5.16
CA VAL A 106 5.92 14.59 -3.90
C VAL A 106 4.43 14.30 -4.14
N TYR A 107 3.81 15.07 -5.04
CA TYR A 107 2.41 14.84 -5.39
C TYR A 107 2.20 13.45 -5.99
N GLN A 108 3.04 13.02 -6.94
CA GLN A 108 2.93 11.70 -7.55
C GLN A 108 3.08 10.57 -6.52
N ASP A 109 4.03 10.69 -5.59
CA ASP A 109 4.23 9.70 -4.52
C ASP A 109 3.02 9.64 -3.58
N LEU A 110 2.45 10.79 -3.19
CA LEU A 110 1.24 10.85 -2.37
C LEU A 110 0.00 10.37 -3.12
N ALA A 111 -0.11 10.65 -4.41
CA ALA A 111 -1.19 10.16 -5.27
C ALA A 111 -1.17 8.62 -5.36
N LEU A 112 0.01 8.03 -5.58
CA LEU A 112 0.18 6.58 -5.55
C LEU A 112 -0.15 5.98 -4.18
N CYS A 113 0.22 6.67 -3.10
CA CYS A 113 -0.15 6.26 -1.75
C CYS A 113 -1.68 6.27 -1.55
N ALA A 114 -2.37 7.32 -2.02
CA ALA A 114 -3.82 7.43 -1.96
C ALA A 114 -4.51 6.31 -2.75
N ILE A 115 -4.10 6.06 -3.99
CA ILE A 115 -4.63 4.99 -4.84
C ILE A 115 -4.46 3.62 -4.16
N ARG A 116 -3.27 3.33 -3.65
CA ARG A 116 -3.00 2.09 -2.91
C ARG A 116 -3.83 1.97 -1.63
N ALA A 117 -4.12 3.08 -0.97
CA ALA A 117 -5.00 3.10 0.20
C ALA A 117 -6.45 2.80 -0.19
N ILE A 118 -6.97 3.38 -1.28
CA ILE A 118 -8.31 3.09 -1.80
C ILE A 118 -8.43 1.61 -2.18
N ASP A 119 -7.45 1.06 -2.89
CA ASP A 119 -7.44 -0.35 -3.31
C ASP A 119 -7.42 -1.33 -2.11
N ARG A 120 -6.81 -0.92 -0.98
CA ARG A 120 -6.76 -1.73 0.26
C ARG A 120 -7.90 -1.47 1.24
N TYR A 121 -8.77 -0.51 0.94
CA TYR A 121 -9.86 -0.17 1.83
C TYR A 121 -10.81 -1.35 2.02
N ASP A 122 -11.13 -1.65 3.28
CA ASP A 122 -12.07 -2.68 3.68
C ASP A 122 -13.10 -2.06 4.65
N PRO A 123 -14.35 -1.81 4.18
CA PRO A 123 -15.36 -1.17 5.01
C PRO A 123 -15.77 -2.01 6.22
N SER A 124 -15.54 -3.33 6.18
CA SER A 124 -15.85 -4.20 7.33
C SER A 124 -14.92 -3.97 8.53
N LYS A 125 -13.76 -3.34 8.30
CA LYS A 125 -12.74 -3.08 9.32
C LYS A 125 -12.58 -1.61 9.67
N SER A 126 -13.04 -0.73 8.80
CA SER A 126 -12.87 0.71 8.99
C SER A 126 -14.21 1.38 9.18
N MET A 127 -14.40 2.04 10.32
CA MET A 127 -15.57 2.91 10.54
C MET A 127 -15.42 4.26 9.81
N ALA A 128 -14.23 4.58 9.32
CA ALA A 128 -13.97 5.80 8.57
C ALA A 128 -14.37 5.63 7.09
N SER A 129 -14.77 6.71 6.44
CA SER A 129 -15.02 6.70 5.01
C SER A 129 -13.72 6.40 4.24
N VAL A 130 -13.84 5.89 3.01
CA VAL A 130 -12.67 5.60 2.14
C VAL A 130 -11.79 6.83 1.94
N LYS A 131 -12.39 8.02 1.78
CA LYS A 131 -11.65 9.29 1.63
C LYS A 131 -10.84 9.62 2.89
N THR A 132 -11.46 9.49 4.07
CA THR A 132 -10.77 9.69 5.35
C THR A 132 -9.66 8.69 5.56
N PHE A 133 -9.89 7.41 5.21
CA PHE A 133 -8.88 6.36 5.30
C PHE A 133 -7.69 6.65 4.38
N ALA A 134 -7.95 7.02 3.12
CA ALA A 134 -6.90 7.37 2.16
C ALA A 134 -6.09 8.59 2.62
N MET A 135 -6.75 9.66 3.09
CA MET A 135 -6.07 10.87 3.57
C MET A 135 -5.19 10.62 4.79
N LYS A 136 -5.63 9.80 5.75
CA LYS A 136 -4.77 9.39 6.88
C LYS A 136 -3.50 8.66 6.42
N ASN A 137 -3.60 7.83 5.38
CA ASN A 137 -2.42 7.18 4.79
C ASN A 137 -1.50 8.19 4.11
N VAL A 138 -2.05 9.17 3.38
CA VAL A 138 -1.30 10.26 2.74
C VAL A 138 -0.55 11.10 3.79
N GLU A 139 -1.23 11.53 4.86
CA GLU A 139 -0.62 12.29 5.97
C GLU A 139 0.49 11.53 6.70
N ALA A 140 0.33 10.22 6.87
CA ALA A 140 1.37 9.36 7.42
C ALA A 140 2.54 9.18 6.45
N HIS A 141 2.24 9.12 5.14
CA HIS A 141 3.24 8.88 4.11
C HIS A 141 4.15 10.09 3.87
N ILE A 142 3.63 11.32 3.87
CA ILE A 142 4.44 12.52 3.66
C ILE A 142 5.58 12.63 4.69
N LYS A 143 5.37 12.18 5.92
CA LYS A 143 6.42 12.16 6.95
C LYS A 143 7.55 11.18 6.60
N LYS A 144 7.25 10.09 5.89
CA LYS A 144 8.24 9.14 5.37
C LYS A 144 8.99 9.73 4.18
N SER A 145 8.28 10.44 3.31
CA SER A 145 8.88 11.15 2.18
C SER A 145 9.90 12.19 2.63
N PHE A 146 9.70 12.86 3.77
CA PHE A 146 10.72 13.76 4.34
C PHE A 146 12.04 13.03 4.64
N ALA A 147 11.97 11.82 5.19
CA ALA A 147 13.19 11.03 5.43
C ALA A 147 13.85 10.61 4.12
N TYR A 148 13.07 10.25 3.11
CA TYR A 148 13.56 9.93 1.78
C TYR A 148 14.28 11.13 1.13
N PHE A 149 13.64 12.30 1.09
CA PHE A 149 14.24 13.49 0.50
C PHE A 149 15.46 13.99 1.27
N ARG A 150 15.45 13.88 2.61
CA ARG A 150 16.64 14.20 3.42
C ARG A 150 17.84 13.35 3.06
N CYS A 151 17.61 12.08 2.74
CA CYS A 151 18.67 11.10 2.48
C CYS A 151 18.82 10.76 1.01
N ARG A 152 18.05 11.41 0.11
CA ARG A 152 18.04 11.15 -1.34
C ARG A 152 18.03 9.66 -1.68
N GLY A 153 17.13 8.91 -1.06
CA GLY A 153 16.94 7.49 -1.31
C GLY A 153 17.85 6.55 -0.52
N LEU A 154 18.69 7.05 0.36
CA LEU A 154 19.40 6.18 1.31
C LEU A 154 18.39 5.49 2.24
N GLY A 155 18.49 4.18 2.39
CA GLY A 155 17.54 3.38 3.17
C GLY A 155 17.42 3.83 4.63
N GLY A 156 16.28 3.57 5.24
CA GLY A 156 15.88 4.12 6.54
C GLY A 156 16.85 3.91 7.72
N ALA A 157 17.74 2.92 7.67
CA ALA A 157 18.81 2.73 8.68
C ALA A 157 19.95 3.73 8.48
N ALA A 158 20.38 3.94 7.23
CA ALA A 158 21.41 4.94 6.89
C ALA A 158 20.90 6.38 7.13
N ALA A 159 19.59 6.61 6.87
CA ALA A 159 18.95 7.90 7.10
C ALA A 159 18.96 8.35 8.56
N ARG A 160 18.87 7.42 9.50
CA ARG A 160 18.91 7.70 10.95
C ARG A 160 20.30 8.08 11.46
N ASN A 161 21.34 7.64 10.75
CA ASN A 161 22.74 7.89 11.13
C ASN A 161 23.33 9.14 10.47
N LEU A 162 22.61 9.78 9.56
CA LEU A 162 22.97 11.07 8.98
C LEU A 162 22.51 12.18 9.93
N GLU A 163 23.26 12.42 10.99
CA GLU A 163 23.11 13.62 11.81
C GLU A 163 23.28 14.85 10.92
N SER A 164 22.19 15.60 10.73
CA SER A 164 22.15 16.98 10.19
C SER A 164 22.97 17.31 8.94
N GLY A 165 23.48 16.33 8.22
CA GLY A 165 24.24 16.58 7.00
C GLY A 165 23.35 17.02 5.85
N VAL A 166 23.61 18.19 5.29
CA VAL A 166 23.07 18.59 3.99
C VAL A 166 23.53 17.56 2.99
N VAL A 167 22.59 16.82 2.38
CA VAL A 167 22.92 15.88 1.29
C VAL A 167 23.31 16.73 0.09
N VAL A 168 24.59 16.77 -0.19
CA VAL A 168 25.15 17.49 -1.35
C VAL A 168 25.15 16.54 -2.53
N SER A 169 24.79 17.04 -3.74
CA SER A 169 24.85 16.20 -4.94
C SER A 169 26.30 15.81 -5.26
N LEU A 170 26.47 14.60 -5.82
CA LEU A 170 27.79 14.15 -6.27
C LEU A 170 28.41 15.14 -7.25
N ASP A 171 27.60 15.69 -8.16
CA ASP A 171 28.04 16.66 -9.16
C ASP A 171 28.56 17.95 -8.50
N PHE A 172 27.86 18.47 -7.49
CA PHE A 172 28.32 19.62 -6.72
C PHE A 172 29.64 19.35 -5.98
N MET A 173 29.82 18.13 -5.45
CA MET A 173 31.06 17.75 -4.76
C MET A 173 32.23 17.63 -5.75
N LEU A 174 31.98 17.11 -6.96
CA LEU A 174 32.97 17.02 -8.04
C LEU A 174 33.35 18.41 -8.58
N GLU A 175 32.36 19.31 -8.77
CA GLU A 175 32.59 20.71 -9.17
C GLU A 175 33.37 21.49 -8.10
N ALA A 176 33.15 21.20 -6.83
CA ALA A 176 33.89 21.77 -5.72
C ALA A 176 35.30 21.19 -5.53
N GLY A 177 35.74 20.27 -6.41
CA GLY A 177 37.07 19.66 -6.37
C GLY A 177 37.30 18.68 -5.21
N LEU A 178 36.24 18.19 -4.58
CA LEU A 178 36.33 17.20 -3.50
C LEU A 178 36.66 15.81 -4.09
N GLN A 179 37.82 15.27 -3.75
CA GLN A 179 38.22 13.91 -4.14
C GLN A 179 37.67 12.91 -3.11
N PHE A 180 37.02 11.86 -3.60
CA PHE A 180 36.64 10.72 -2.76
C PHE A 180 37.86 9.81 -2.57
N ALA A 181 38.24 9.56 -1.34
CA ALA A 181 39.17 8.48 -1.05
C ALA A 181 38.48 7.14 -1.37
N VAL A 182 39.07 6.37 -2.27
CA VAL A 182 38.65 5.03 -2.64
C VAL A 182 39.16 4.04 -1.59
#